data_24d72611c1b2c3bbba3e3337986480d3
#
_entry.id   24d72611c1b2c3bbba3e3337986480d3
#
_cell.length_a   1.000
_cell.length_b   1.000
_cell.length_c   1.000
_cell.angle_alpha   90.00
_cell.angle_beta   90.00
_cell.angle_gamma   90.00
#
_symmetry.space_group_name_H-M   'P 1'
#
loop_
_entity.id
_entity.type
_entity.pdbx_description
1 polymer ?
#
loop_
_entity_poly.entity_id
_entity_poly.type
_entity_poly.pdbx_seq_one_letter_code
_entity_poly.pdbx_strand_id
1 'polypeptide(L)'
;MLNAGTAKKRKRDIGNFEGKKRKRKTREPVSVSSDVENDGILWMSSLEAKIKGTREKGEKKPTAEKLEQLRQQKINHFRNKHKINVQGTDLPEPIATFEQLQAEYKIQPKIMQNIQAAGFQAPTPIQMQAIPVMLHGRELLASAPTGSGKTLAFSIPILTHLKQPMNKGFRALVISPTRELASQTHRELVKLSEGTGFRIHMIHKAAEATKKFGPKSSQKFDILVTTPNRLIYLLKQDPPVIDLTRVEWLVVDESDKLFEDGKSGFRDQLASIFLACTSHIVKRALFSATFAYDVEQWCKLNLDNVILVSIGARNSAAETVDQELLFVGSETGKLLAMRDLVKKGFTPPVLVFVQSIERAKELFHELIYEGINVDVIHADKTQQQRDNVVHSFRAGKIWVLICTALLARGIDFKGVNMVINYDFPTSAVEYIHRIGRTGRAGHTGKAVTFFTEDDKPLLRSVANVIERAGCPVPDYIKHFHKLQSKQKKKLIKKPLEREHIRTTPQYLLEKAKKKKKIIQKNIKEKKAKEAKNVSPLQTAPES
;
A
#
# COMPACT_ATOMS: atom_id res chain seq x y z
N MET A 1 69.01 3.93 -10.05
CA MET A 1 69.27 2.55 -10.48
C MET A 1 67.93 1.98 -10.85
N LEU A 2 67.54 2.10 -12.14
CA LEU A 2 67.58 1.06 -13.18
C LEU A 2 66.84 -0.22 -12.78
N ASN A 3 65.69 -0.55 -13.34
CA ASN A 3 65.57 -1.26 -14.61
C ASN A 3 64.15 -1.28 -15.18
N ALA A 4 64.12 -1.08 -16.51
CA ALA A 4 63.00 -1.16 -17.39
C ALA A 4 62.72 -2.63 -17.80
N GLY A 5 61.46 -3.02 -17.94
CA GLY A 5 61.00 -4.29 -18.49
C GLY A 5 60.05 -4.09 -19.66
N THR A 6 60.52 -4.37 -20.83
CA THR A 6 59.90 -4.25 -22.15
C THR A 6 58.80 -5.28 -22.40
N ALA A 7 57.61 -4.88 -22.81
CA ALA A 7 56.55 -5.76 -23.30
C ALA A 7 56.61 -5.96 -24.81
N LYS A 8 56.78 -7.21 -25.25
CA LYS A 8 56.76 -7.67 -26.65
C LYS A 8 55.34 -7.65 -27.24
N LYS A 9 55.15 -6.92 -28.33
CA LYS A 9 54.02 -7.02 -29.26
C LYS A 9 54.10 -8.34 -30.05
N ARG A 10 53.08 -9.15 -30.01
CA ARG A 10 52.85 -10.23 -30.96
C ARG A 10 51.84 -9.75 -32.04
N LYS A 11 52.33 -9.66 -33.29
CA LYS A 11 51.55 -9.59 -34.50
C LYS A 11 50.87 -10.94 -34.73
N ARG A 12 49.61 -10.97 -35.12
CA ARG A 12 48.93 -12.12 -35.70
C ARG A 12 48.55 -11.77 -37.14
N ASP A 13 48.88 -12.70 -38.00
CA ASP A 13 48.73 -12.67 -39.44
C ASP A 13 47.27 -12.70 -39.85
N ILE A 14 46.97 -11.93 -40.92
CA ILE A 14 45.71 -11.91 -41.63
C ILE A 14 45.78 -13.01 -42.71
N GLY A 15 44.99 -14.06 -42.54
CA GLY A 15 44.77 -15.07 -43.58
C GLY A 15 43.48 -14.76 -44.36
N ASN A 16 43.63 -14.52 -45.65
CA ASN A 16 42.56 -14.41 -46.64
C ASN A 16 41.83 -15.75 -46.77
N PHE A 17 40.49 -15.69 -46.62
CA PHE A 17 39.61 -16.74 -47.17
C PHE A 17 38.57 -16.14 -48.09
N GLU A 18 38.71 -16.50 -49.34
CA GLU A 18 37.77 -16.15 -50.44
C GLU A 18 36.42 -16.81 -50.25
N GLY A 19 35.40 -16.07 -50.58
CA GLY A 19 34.02 -16.39 -50.36
C GLY A 19 33.35 -17.34 -51.35
N LYS A 20 32.30 -17.96 -50.89
CA LYS A 20 31.19 -18.47 -51.73
C LYS A 20 29.91 -17.72 -51.43
N LYS A 21 29.49 -16.88 -52.38
CA LYS A 21 28.19 -16.21 -52.38
C LYS A 21 27.06 -17.24 -52.42
N ARG A 22 26.29 -17.37 -51.32
CA ARG A 22 24.97 -18.01 -51.33
C ARG A 22 23.92 -16.94 -51.56
N LYS A 23 23.13 -17.07 -52.64
CA LYS A 23 21.99 -16.24 -53.01
C LYS A 23 20.94 -16.27 -51.89
N ARG A 24 20.65 -15.10 -51.28
CA ARG A 24 19.47 -14.88 -50.43
C ARG A 24 18.24 -14.80 -51.35
N LYS A 25 17.29 -15.73 -51.18
CA LYS A 25 15.93 -15.58 -51.68
C LYS A 25 15.22 -14.53 -50.80
N THR A 26 14.81 -13.44 -51.41
CA THR A 26 13.88 -12.46 -50.85
C THR A 26 12.55 -13.14 -50.60
N ARG A 27 12.11 -13.18 -49.33
CA ARG A 27 10.73 -13.49 -48.96
C ARG A 27 9.97 -12.16 -48.85
N GLU A 28 8.87 -12.06 -49.57
CA GLU A 28 7.91 -10.97 -49.49
C GLU A 28 7.28 -10.87 -48.09
N PRO A 29 6.88 -9.68 -47.63
CA PRO A 29 6.24 -9.54 -46.34
C PRO A 29 4.81 -10.08 -46.37
N VAL A 30 4.55 -11.10 -45.59
CA VAL A 30 3.18 -11.58 -45.30
C VAL A 30 2.47 -10.51 -44.49
N SER A 31 1.35 -10.02 -45.05
CA SER A 31 0.41 -9.15 -44.36
C SER A 31 -0.12 -9.84 -43.08
N VAL A 32 0.18 -9.26 -41.93
CA VAL A 32 -0.38 -9.71 -40.66
C VAL A 32 -1.80 -9.15 -40.57
N SER A 33 -2.79 -10.02 -40.76
CA SER A 33 -4.16 -9.75 -40.36
C SER A 33 -4.21 -9.63 -38.85
N SER A 34 -4.88 -8.58 -38.36
CA SER A 34 -5.14 -8.32 -36.94
C SER A 34 -6.22 -9.27 -36.41
N ASP A 35 -5.85 -10.50 -36.13
CA ASP A 35 -6.66 -11.37 -35.28
C ASP A 35 -6.19 -11.19 -33.84
N VAL A 36 -7.08 -10.62 -33.03
CA VAL A 36 -6.97 -10.60 -31.57
C VAL A 36 -7.08 -12.04 -31.11
N GLU A 37 -5.98 -12.75 -31.08
CA GLU A 37 -5.90 -14.08 -30.48
C GLU A 37 -6.16 -13.95 -28.97
N ASN A 38 -7.29 -14.49 -28.60
CA ASN A 38 -7.71 -14.75 -27.24
C ASN A 38 -6.77 -15.82 -26.65
N ASP A 39 -5.58 -15.42 -26.19
CA ASP A 39 -4.57 -16.27 -25.56
C ASP A 39 -5.07 -16.78 -24.18
N GLY A 40 -6.21 -17.48 -24.20
CA GLY A 40 -6.63 -18.32 -23.10
C GLY A 40 -5.62 -19.47 -22.96
N ILE A 41 -4.77 -19.41 -21.94
CA ILE A 41 -3.87 -20.51 -21.59
C ILE A 41 -4.73 -21.69 -21.17
N LEU A 42 -4.97 -22.58 -22.11
CA LEU A 42 -5.59 -23.88 -21.89
C LEU A 42 -4.56 -24.76 -21.17
N TRP A 43 -4.69 -24.86 -19.85
CA TRP A 43 -3.85 -25.71 -19.02
C TRP A 43 -4.14 -27.20 -19.26
N MET A 44 -3.16 -28.04 -19.02
CA MET A 44 -3.08 -29.52 -19.03
C MET A 44 -4.11 -30.30 -19.88
N SER A 45 -5.42 -30.14 -19.70
CA SER A 45 -6.44 -30.91 -20.42
C SER A 45 -6.42 -30.71 -21.94
N SER A 46 -6.01 -29.53 -22.41
CA SER A 46 -5.89 -29.27 -23.85
C SER A 46 -4.54 -29.67 -24.43
N LEU A 47 -3.49 -29.77 -23.60
CA LEU A 47 -2.20 -30.32 -24.03
C LEU A 47 -2.33 -31.83 -24.31
N GLU A 48 -3.00 -32.55 -23.42
CA GLU A 48 -3.31 -33.98 -23.62
C GLU A 48 -4.25 -34.19 -24.82
N ALA A 49 -5.23 -33.31 -25.05
CA ALA A 49 -6.13 -33.36 -26.19
C ALA A 49 -5.42 -33.05 -27.52
N LYS A 50 -4.50 -32.06 -27.58
CA LYS A 50 -3.68 -31.78 -28.77
C LYS A 50 -2.68 -32.90 -29.07
N ILE A 51 -2.12 -33.57 -28.07
CA ILE A 51 -1.21 -34.71 -28.24
C ILE A 51 -1.97 -35.97 -28.76
N LYS A 52 -3.27 -36.10 -28.43
CA LYS A 52 -4.13 -37.17 -28.93
C LYS A 52 -4.64 -36.91 -30.34
N GLY A 53 -4.69 -35.65 -30.82
CA GLY A 53 -5.28 -35.27 -32.12
C GLY A 53 -4.33 -35.29 -33.33
N THR A 54 -3.02 -35.19 -33.15
CA THR A 54 -2.02 -35.20 -34.23
C THR A 54 -1.32 -36.55 -34.31
N ARG A 55 -1.94 -37.49 -35.00
CA ARG A 55 -1.28 -38.69 -35.49
C ARG A 55 -0.54 -38.35 -36.81
N GLU A 56 0.62 -37.71 -36.73
CA GLU A 56 1.60 -37.73 -37.81
C GLU A 56 2.73 -38.70 -37.45
N LYS A 57 3.04 -39.54 -38.40
CA LYS A 57 3.99 -40.65 -38.27
C LYS A 57 5.39 -40.13 -38.01
N GLY A 58 5.99 -40.47 -36.88
CA GLY A 58 7.43 -40.42 -36.68
C GLY A 58 8.00 -39.66 -35.47
N GLU A 59 7.22 -38.89 -34.73
CA GLU A 59 7.76 -38.20 -33.54
C GLU A 59 7.67 -39.07 -32.28
N LYS A 60 8.82 -39.34 -31.67
CA LYS A 60 8.89 -40.03 -30.37
C LYS A 60 8.10 -39.20 -29.33
N LYS A 61 7.20 -39.84 -28.58
CA LYS A 61 6.50 -39.20 -27.47
C LYS A 61 7.53 -38.50 -26.57
N PRO A 62 7.34 -37.21 -26.22
CA PRO A 62 8.25 -36.54 -25.32
C PRO A 62 8.31 -37.28 -23.98
N THR A 63 9.50 -37.45 -23.44
CA THR A 63 9.69 -38.07 -22.12
C THR A 63 8.99 -37.23 -21.05
N ALA A 64 8.62 -37.85 -19.91
CA ALA A 64 7.98 -37.15 -18.80
C ALA A 64 8.81 -35.93 -18.33
N GLU A 65 10.14 -36.04 -18.31
CA GLU A 65 11.07 -34.95 -18.00
C GLU A 65 10.97 -33.78 -19.00
N LYS A 66 10.85 -34.08 -20.30
CA LYS A 66 10.71 -33.05 -21.34
C LYS A 66 9.36 -32.34 -21.25
N LEU A 67 8.29 -33.04 -20.88
CA LEU A 67 6.98 -32.44 -20.63
C LEU A 67 7.01 -31.52 -19.42
N GLU A 68 7.67 -31.93 -18.34
CA GLU A 68 7.83 -31.12 -17.14
C GLU A 68 8.68 -29.86 -17.41
N GLN A 69 9.76 -30.00 -18.18
CA GLN A 69 10.57 -28.83 -18.61
C GLN A 69 9.75 -27.84 -19.44
N LEU A 70 8.94 -28.32 -20.38
CA LEU A 70 8.06 -27.46 -21.18
C LEU A 70 6.99 -26.78 -20.32
N ARG A 71 6.43 -27.49 -19.34
CA ARG A 71 5.50 -26.93 -18.37
C ARG A 71 6.14 -25.81 -17.58
N GLN A 72 7.33 -26.06 -17.02
CA GLN A 72 8.09 -25.06 -16.27
C GLN A 72 8.47 -23.83 -17.12
N GLN A 73 8.82 -24.03 -18.38
CA GLN A 73 9.10 -22.93 -19.32
C GLN A 73 7.85 -22.07 -19.54
N LYS A 74 6.67 -22.67 -19.73
CA LYS A 74 5.40 -21.94 -19.87
C LYS A 74 5.05 -21.15 -18.61
N ILE A 75 5.20 -21.76 -17.42
CA ILE A 75 4.99 -21.09 -16.16
C ILE A 75 5.92 -19.87 -16.01
N ASN A 76 7.20 -20.06 -16.33
CA ASN A 76 8.17 -18.97 -16.25
C ASN A 76 7.86 -17.86 -17.27
N HIS A 77 7.46 -18.23 -18.50
CA HIS A 77 7.02 -17.25 -19.49
C HIS A 77 5.80 -16.46 -19.02
N PHE A 78 4.80 -17.14 -18.46
CA PHE A 78 3.61 -16.51 -17.87
C PHE A 78 3.97 -15.54 -16.73
N ARG A 79 4.83 -15.97 -15.79
CA ARG A 79 5.32 -15.11 -14.71
C ARG A 79 6.04 -13.88 -15.25
N ASN A 80 6.90 -14.05 -16.26
CA ASN A 80 7.62 -12.95 -16.89
C ASN A 80 6.67 -11.98 -17.61
N LYS A 81 5.68 -12.48 -18.34
CA LYS A 81 4.65 -11.67 -19.02
C LYS A 81 3.91 -10.76 -18.01
N HIS A 82 3.58 -11.30 -16.85
CA HIS A 82 2.87 -10.57 -15.78
C HIS A 82 3.78 -9.91 -14.75
N LYS A 83 5.10 -9.85 -15.00
CA LYS A 83 6.11 -9.26 -14.10
C LYS A 83 6.07 -9.86 -12.68
N ILE A 84 5.72 -11.15 -12.55
CA ILE A 84 5.63 -11.89 -11.29
C ILE A 84 7.00 -12.48 -10.97
N ASN A 85 7.61 -12.05 -9.86
CA ASN A 85 8.86 -12.62 -9.35
C ASN A 85 8.55 -13.45 -8.11
N VAL A 86 9.02 -14.70 -8.09
CA VAL A 86 8.78 -15.63 -6.97
C VAL A 86 10.11 -16.21 -6.50
N GLN A 87 10.26 -16.33 -5.16
CA GLN A 87 11.41 -16.98 -4.53
C GLN A 87 10.91 -17.92 -3.44
N GLY A 88 11.45 -19.12 -3.39
CA GLY A 88 11.08 -20.17 -2.43
C GLY A 88 11.19 -21.55 -3.06
N THR A 89 10.79 -22.58 -2.32
CA THR A 89 10.76 -23.98 -2.77
C THR A 89 9.32 -24.43 -3.00
N ASP A 90 9.11 -25.43 -3.85
CA ASP A 90 7.78 -26.03 -4.12
C ASP A 90 6.73 -24.96 -4.47
N LEU A 91 7.06 -24.17 -5.48
CA LEU A 91 6.27 -23.01 -5.88
C LEU A 91 4.98 -23.45 -6.58
N PRO A 92 3.78 -23.16 -6.03
CA PRO A 92 2.52 -23.40 -6.72
C PRO A 92 2.45 -22.65 -8.06
N GLU A 93 1.78 -23.24 -9.04
CA GLU A 93 1.55 -22.62 -10.32
C GLU A 93 0.65 -21.39 -10.17
N PRO A 94 0.89 -20.32 -10.97
CA PRO A 94 -0.01 -19.19 -11.00
C PRO A 94 -1.30 -19.54 -11.74
N ILE A 95 -2.39 -18.91 -11.34
CA ILE A 95 -3.68 -18.99 -12.04
C ILE A 95 -3.79 -17.86 -13.08
N ALA A 96 -4.43 -18.13 -14.21
CA ALA A 96 -4.71 -17.12 -15.22
C ALA A 96 -6.12 -16.52 -15.10
N THR A 97 -7.10 -17.32 -14.64
CA THR A 97 -8.51 -16.89 -14.53
C THR A 97 -9.13 -17.29 -13.20
N PHE A 98 -10.25 -16.67 -12.83
CA PHE A 98 -10.99 -17.06 -11.62
C PHE A 98 -11.70 -18.39 -11.76
N GLU A 99 -12.06 -18.82 -12.98
CA GLU A 99 -12.68 -20.12 -13.27
C GLU A 99 -11.71 -21.27 -12.92
N GLN A 100 -10.41 -21.07 -13.13
CA GLN A 100 -9.39 -22.03 -12.72
C GLN A 100 -9.40 -22.26 -11.20
N LEU A 101 -9.62 -21.20 -10.40
CA LEU A 101 -9.75 -21.34 -8.95
C LEU A 101 -10.91 -22.25 -8.57
N GLN A 102 -12.02 -22.15 -9.26
CA GLN A 102 -13.18 -23.01 -8.99
C GLN A 102 -12.89 -24.46 -9.36
N ALA A 103 -12.25 -24.69 -10.50
CA ALA A 103 -11.94 -26.02 -10.99
C ALA A 103 -10.88 -26.75 -10.14
N GLU A 104 -9.77 -26.04 -9.81
CA GLU A 104 -8.61 -26.64 -9.15
C GLU A 104 -8.74 -26.64 -7.62
N TYR A 105 -9.28 -25.58 -7.02
CA TYR A 105 -9.31 -25.38 -5.56
C TYR A 105 -10.70 -25.51 -4.94
N LYS A 106 -11.73 -25.84 -5.74
CA LYS A 106 -13.11 -26.08 -5.27
C LYS A 106 -13.66 -24.91 -4.42
N ILE A 107 -13.41 -23.67 -4.88
CA ILE A 107 -13.95 -22.47 -4.22
C ILE A 107 -15.47 -22.55 -4.21
N GLN A 108 -16.08 -22.10 -3.11
CA GLN A 108 -17.54 -22.08 -2.98
C GLN A 108 -18.17 -21.28 -4.12
N PRO A 109 -19.20 -21.80 -4.81
CA PRO A 109 -19.86 -21.10 -5.92
C PRO A 109 -20.37 -19.71 -5.53
N LYS A 110 -20.79 -19.53 -4.27
CA LYS A 110 -21.26 -18.24 -3.77
C LYS A 110 -20.15 -17.19 -3.74
N ILE A 111 -18.92 -17.55 -3.36
CA ILE A 111 -17.77 -16.65 -3.40
C ILE A 111 -17.47 -16.24 -4.85
N MET A 112 -17.53 -17.17 -5.80
CA MET A 112 -17.34 -16.88 -7.21
C MET A 112 -18.41 -15.91 -7.75
N GLN A 113 -19.68 -16.10 -7.41
CA GLN A 113 -20.75 -15.17 -7.74
C GLN A 113 -20.48 -13.77 -7.17
N ASN A 114 -20.00 -13.68 -5.93
CA ASN A 114 -19.68 -12.41 -5.28
C ASN A 114 -18.50 -11.70 -5.95
N ILE A 115 -17.47 -12.44 -6.42
CA ILE A 115 -16.35 -11.91 -7.20
C ILE A 115 -16.86 -11.29 -8.51
N GLN A 116 -17.72 -12.01 -9.23
CA GLN A 116 -18.31 -11.53 -10.50
C GLN A 116 -19.25 -10.34 -10.27
N ALA A 117 -20.11 -10.39 -9.24
CA ALA A 117 -21.00 -9.29 -8.86
C ALA A 117 -20.24 -8.03 -8.43
N ALA A 118 -19.03 -8.16 -7.89
CA ALA A 118 -18.15 -7.04 -7.58
C ALA A 118 -17.44 -6.46 -8.83
N GLY A 119 -17.64 -7.04 -10.02
CA GLY A 119 -17.09 -6.55 -11.29
C GLY A 119 -15.65 -7.01 -11.58
N PHE A 120 -15.12 -7.99 -10.83
CA PHE A 120 -13.80 -8.53 -11.09
C PHE A 120 -13.85 -9.57 -12.22
N GLN A 121 -13.30 -9.23 -13.38
CA GLN A 121 -13.32 -10.09 -14.57
C GLN A 121 -12.14 -11.06 -14.60
N ALA A 122 -10.94 -10.58 -14.24
CA ALA A 122 -9.72 -11.38 -14.25
C ALA A 122 -8.87 -11.09 -12.99
N PRO A 123 -8.09 -12.09 -12.50
CA PRO A 123 -7.19 -11.88 -11.39
C PRO A 123 -6.05 -10.93 -11.79
N THR A 124 -5.63 -10.10 -10.85
CA THR A 124 -4.44 -9.25 -11.00
C THR A 124 -3.16 -10.09 -10.83
N PRO A 125 -1.99 -9.62 -11.27
CA PRO A 125 -0.73 -10.37 -11.16
C PRO A 125 -0.41 -10.85 -9.74
N ILE A 126 -0.70 -10.04 -8.70
CA ILE A 126 -0.51 -10.49 -7.32
C ILE A 126 -1.50 -11.58 -6.92
N GLN A 127 -2.74 -11.50 -7.38
CA GLN A 127 -3.76 -12.51 -7.14
C GLN A 127 -3.43 -13.82 -7.85
N MET A 128 -2.93 -13.74 -9.10
CA MET A 128 -2.54 -14.91 -9.90
C MET A 128 -1.57 -15.83 -9.14
N GLN A 129 -0.66 -15.28 -8.35
CA GLN A 129 0.35 -16.07 -7.65
C GLN A 129 0.10 -16.22 -6.14
N ALA A 130 -0.36 -15.16 -5.45
CA ALA A 130 -0.54 -15.21 -4.01
C ALA A 130 -1.70 -16.13 -3.59
N ILE A 131 -2.79 -16.16 -4.36
CA ILE A 131 -3.95 -17.03 -4.06
C ILE A 131 -3.54 -18.52 -4.05
N PRO A 132 -2.91 -19.08 -5.10
CA PRO A 132 -2.43 -20.45 -5.06
C PRO A 132 -1.47 -20.74 -3.90
N VAL A 133 -0.52 -19.84 -3.63
CA VAL A 133 0.45 -20.01 -2.52
C VAL A 133 -0.26 -20.16 -1.18
N MET A 134 -1.23 -19.29 -0.89
CA MET A 134 -2.01 -19.39 0.35
C MET A 134 -2.94 -20.62 0.37
N LEU A 135 -3.55 -20.99 -0.77
CA LEU A 135 -4.42 -22.19 -0.84
C LEU A 135 -3.65 -23.48 -0.64
N HIS A 136 -2.35 -23.51 -0.99
CA HIS A 136 -1.44 -24.61 -0.65
C HIS A 136 -0.97 -24.57 0.81
N GLY A 137 -1.50 -23.67 1.64
CA GLY A 137 -1.15 -23.55 3.06
C GLY A 137 0.29 -23.07 3.29
N ARG A 138 0.90 -22.36 2.32
CA ARG A 138 2.26 -21.84 2.42
C ARG A 138 2.28 -20.44 3.04
N GLU A 139 3.28 -20.17 3.86
CA GLU A 139 3.50 -18.83 4.40
C GLU A 139 4.04 -17.90 3.32
N LEU A 140 3.62 -16.63 3.34
CA LEU A 140 3.80 -15.71 2.22
C LEU A 140 4.29 -14.34 2.66
N LEU A 141 5.30 -13.81 1.95
CA LEU A 141 5.60 -12.39 1.92
C LEU A 141 5.32 -11.85 0.51
N ALA A 142 4.29 -11.05 0.37
CA ALA A 142 3.79 -10.52 -0.90
C ALA A 142 4.03 -9.01 -1.02
N SER A 143 4.70 -8.58 -2.09
CA SER A 143 4.86 -7.17 -2.39
C SER A 143 4.29 -6.85 -3.77
N ALA A 144 3.38 -5.87 -3.79
CA ALA A 144 2.80 -5.38 -5.02
C ALA A 144 2.38 -3.91 -4.84
N PRO A 145 2.36 -3.10 -5.89
CA PRO A 145 1.96 -1.69 -5.83
C PRO A 145 0.63 -1.49 -5.11
N THR A 146 0.41 -0.29 -4.58
CA THR A 146 -0.90 0.07 -4.03
C THR A 146 -1.96 0.00 -5.13
N GLY A 147 -3.18 -0.48 -4.79
CA GLY A 147 -4.26 -0.65 -5.77
C GLY A 147 -4.14 -1.90 -6.66
N SER A 148 -3.17 -2.77 -6.45
CA SER A 148 -2.98 -4.02 -7.21
C SER A 148 -3.93 -5.16 -6.82
N GLY A 149 -4.86 -4.97 -5.88
CA GLY A 149 -5.82 -6.00 -5.47
C GLY A 149 -5.33 -6.96 -4.39
N LYS A 150 -4.38 -6.53 -3.53
CA LYS A 150 -3.86 -7.33 -2.42
C LYS A 150 -4.94 -7.83 -1.46
N THR A 151 -5.96 -7.01 -1.17
CA THR A 151 -7.05 -7.39 -0.27
C THR A 151 -7.78 -8.64 -0.77
N LEU A 152 -8.10 -8.69 -2.05
CA LEU A 152 -8.75 -9.87 -2.63
C LEU A 152 -7.80 -11.08 -2.66
N ALA A 153 -6.50 -10.85 -2.85
CA ALA A 153 -5.48 -11.90 -2.90
C ALA A 153 -5.37 -12.69 -1.59
N PHE A 154 -5.65 -12.10 -0.43
CA PHE A 154 -5.72 -12.85 0.84
C PHE A 154 -7.14 -13.21 1.27
N SER A 155 -8.15 -12.45 0.88
CA SER A 155 -9.54 -12.70 1.30
C SER A 155 -10.10 -13.98 0.70
N ILE A 156 -9.85 -14.25 -0.59
CA ILE A 156 -10.29 -15.49 -1.25
C ILE A 156 -9.69 -16.73 -0.58
N PRO A 157 -8.37 -16.84 -0.37
CA PRO A 157 -7.80 -18.01 0.30
C PRO A 157 -8.29 -18.19 1.73
N ILE A 158 -8.45 -17.13 2.51
CA ILE A 158 -8.99 -17.22 3.89
C ILE A 158 -10.36 -17.86 3.87
N LEU A 159 -11.31 -17.33 3.09
CA LEU A 159 -12.68 -17.83 3.01
C LEU A 159 -12.72 -19.28 2.49
N THR A 160 -11.88 -19.59 1.51
CA THR A 160 -11.81 -20.93 0.93
C THR A 160 -11.23 -21.95 1.92
N HIS A 161 -10.17 -21.59 2.65
CA HIS A 161 -9.54 -22.44 3.66
C HIS A 161 -10.47 -22.71 4.84
N LEU A 162 -11.17 -21.69 5.32
CA LEU A 162 -12.11 -21.80 6.43
C LEU A 162 -13.35 -22.63 6.08
N LYS A 163 -13.66 -22.82 4.80
CA LYS A 163 -14.76 -23.61 4.22
C LYS A 163 -16.15 -23.15 4.65
N GLN A 164 -16.45 -23.18 5.95
CA GLN A 164 -17.77 -22.84 6.51
C GLN A 164 -17.63 -22.16 7.88
N PRO A 165 -18.65 -21.40 8.31
CA PRO A 165 -18.68 -20.84 9.66
C PRO A 165 -18.66 -21.92 10.71
N MET A 166 -17.91 -21.70 11.79
CA MET A 166 -17.81 -22.62 12.93
C MET A 166 -17.93 -21.85 14.26
N ASN A 167 -18.42 -22.51 15.31
CA ASN A 167 -18.53 -21.90 16.64
C ASN A 167 -17.24 -22.13 17.46
N LYS A 168 -16.08 -21.84 16.87
CA LYS A 168 -14.77 -22.10 17.48
C LYS A 168 -13.99 -20.83 17.85
N GLY A 169 -14.63 -19.66 17.80
CA GLY A 169 -13.94 -18.39 17.97
C GLY A 169 -13.29 -17.88 16.66
N PHE A 170 -12.36 -16.95 16.78
CA PHE A 170 -11.66 -16.38 15.62
C PHE A 170 -10.68 -17.38 15.01
N ARG A 171 -10.89 -17.72 13.75
CA ARG A 171 -10.06 -18.64 12.96
C ARG A 171 -9.17 -17.90 11.95
N ALA A 172 -9.53 -16.65 11.60
CA ALA A 172 -8.67 -15.78 10.82
C ALA A 172 -8.57 -14.39 11.46
N LEU A 173 -7.37 -13.83 11.39
CA LEU A 173 -7.03 -12.52 11.92
C LEU A 173 -6.35 -11.69 10.83
N VAL A 174 -6.89 -10.50 10.55
CA VAL A 174 -6.29 -9.54 9.62
C VAL A 174 -5.90 -8.28 10.38
N ILE A 175 -4.61 -7.95 10.36
CA ILE A 175 -4.04 -6.78 11.02
C ILE A 175 -3.72 -5.71 9.99
N SER A 176 -4.23 -4.50 10.22
CA SER A 176 -3.96 -3.32 9.39
C SER A 176 -3.42 -2.17 10.25
N PRO A 177 -2.53 -1.30 9.74
CA PRO A 177 -1.92 -0.24 10.54
C PRO A 177 -2.90 0.87 10.94
N THR A 178 -3.94 1.10 10.16
CA THR A 178 -4.92 2.17 10.39
C THR A 178 -6.35 1.64 10.48
N ARG A 179 -7.22 2.40 11.15
CA ARG A 179 -8.64 2.05 11.30
C ARG A 179 -9.39 2.09 9.97
N GLU A 180 -9.01 3.05 9.15
CA GLU A 180 -9.60 3.29 7.84
C GLU A 180 -9.34 2.09 6.92
N LEU A 181 -8.09 1.59 6.88
CA LEU A 181 -7.73 0.39 6.13
C LEU A 181 -8.44 -0.85 6.68
N ALA A 182 -8.43 -1.03 8.01
CA ALA A 182 -9.15 -2.13 8.64
C ALA A 182 -10.66 -2.10 8.31
N SER A 183 -11.29 -0.92 8.32
CA SER A 183 -12.69 -0.74 7.93
C SER A 183 -12.94 -1.06 6.45
N GLN A 184 -12.01 -0.68 5.58
CA GLN A 184 -12.07 -1.01 4.15
C GLN A 184 -11.97 -2.52 3.95
N THR A 185 -10.94 -3.16 4.51
CA THR A 185 -10.73 -4.62 4.43
C THR A 185 -11.92 -5.39 5.00
N HIS A 186 -12.49 -4.93 6.12
CA HIS A 186 -13.70 -5.52 6.69
C HIS A 186 -14.87 -5.46 5.71
N ARG A 187 -15.14 -4.28 5.09
CA ARG A 187 -16.24 -4.15 4.11
C ARG A 187 -16.04 -5.03 2.88
N GLU A 188 -14.80 -5.14 2.38
CA GLU A 188 -14.48 -6.00 1.24
C GLU A 188 -14.69 -7.48 1.58
N LEU A 189 -14.22 -7.94 2.76
CA LEU A 189 -14.45 -9.30 3.24
C LEU A 189 -15.94 -9.62 3.41
N VAL A 190 -16.73 -8.69 4.00
CA VAL A 190 -18.18 -8.86 4.17
C VAL A 190 -18.86 -9.02 2.81
N LYS A 191 -18.56 -8.16 1.84
CA LYS A 191 -19.12 -8.26 0.48
C LYS A 191 -18.75 -9.59 -0.19
N LEU A 192 -17.48 -9.98 -0.10
CA LEU A 192 -16.99 -11.22 -0.71
C LEU A 192 -17.63 -12.47 -0.10
N SER A 193 -17.94 -12.44 1.19
CA SER A 193 -18.54 -13.55 1.95
C SER A 193 -20.05 -13.49 2.03
N GLU A 194 -20.71 -12.58 1.33
CA GLU A 194 -22.16 -12.43 1.37
C GLU A 194 -22.86 -13.74 0.98
N GLY A 195 -23.83 -14.18 1.81
CA GLY A 195 -24.56 -15.42 1.61
C GLY A 195 -23.80 -16.70 1.97
N THR A 196 -22.56 -16.62 2.50
CA THR A 196 -21.80 -17.79 2.97
C THR A 196 -21.98 -18.07 4.46
N GLY A 197 -22.57 -17.13 5.20
CA GLY A 197 -22.81 -17.22 6.64
C GLY A 197 -21.59 -16.90 7.51
N PHE A 198 -20.43 -16.54 6.97
CA PHE A 198 -19.25 -16.14 7.75
C PHE A 198 -19.53 -14.89 8.59
N ARG A 199 -19.02 -14.90 9.83
CA ARG A 199 -19.18 -13.81 10.80
C ARG A 199 -17.87 -13.07 10.94
N ILE A 200 -17.82 -11.92 10.24
CA ILE A 200 -16.64 -11.06 10.15
C ILE A 200 -16.83 -9.88 11.07
N HIS A 201 -15.90 -9.68 11.98
CA HIS A 201 -15.97 -8.63 12.98
C HIS A 201 -14.79 -7.66 12.87
N MET A 202 -15.06 -6.43 13.29
CA MET A 202 -14.05 -5.40 13.46
C MET A 202 -14.15 -4.78 14.85
N ILE A 203 -13.01 -4.45 15.47
CA ILE A 203 -12.98 -3.74 16.74
C ILE A 203 -13.09 -2.23 16.47
N HIS A 204 -14.26 -1.65 16.77
CA HIS A 204 -14.48 -0.20 16.66
C HIS A 204 -14.06 0.55 17.92
N LYS A 205 -14.55 0.11 19.09
CA LYS A 205 -14.19 0.64 20.41
C LYS A 205 -13.81 -0.51 21.34
N ALA A 206 -12.76 -0.34 22.11
CA ALA A 206 -12.26 -1.39 22.99
C ALA A 206 -13.29 -1.77 24.07
N ALA A 207 -13.97 -0.80 24.68
CA ALA A 207 -14.98 -1.07 25.70
C ALA A 207 -16.21 -1.85 25.18
N GLU A 208 -16.63 -1.59 23.94
CA GLU A 208 -17.70 -2.37 23.30
C GLU A 208 -17.23 -3.78 22.96
N ALA A 209 -15.96 -3.91 22.52
CA ALA A 209 -15.35 -5.19 22.19
C ALA A 209 -15.23 -6.09 23.42
N THR A 210 -14.94 -5.55 24.61
CA THR A 210 -14.90 -6.30 25.87
C THR A 210 -16.24 -6.98 26.17
N LYS A 211 -17.35 -6.27 25.96
CA LYS A 211 -18.69 -6.85 26.12
C LYS A 211 -19.01 -7.90 25.02
N LYS A 212 -18.61 -7.60 23.77
CA LYS A 212 -18.96 -8.39 22.60
C LYS A 212 -18.17 -9.68 22.49
N PHE A 213 -16.89 -9.69 22.83
CA PHE A 213 -15.97 -10.81 22.60
C PHE A 213 -15.55 -11.52 23.88
N GLY A 214 -15.99 -11.04 25.04
CA GLY A 214 -15.64 -11.63 26.33
C GLY A 214 -16.18 -13.04 26.54
N PRO A 215 -15.69 -13.76 27.55
CA PRO A 215 -16.03 -15.19 27.80
C PRO A 215 -17.53 -15.45 27.98
N LYS A 216 -18.30 -14.45 28.40
CA LYS A 216 -19.76 -14.52 28.59
C LYS A 216 -20.55 -14.20 27.31
N SER A 217 -19.89 -13.94 26.18
CA SER A 217 -20.57 -13.59 24.94
C SER A 217 -21.18 -14.83 24.29
N SER A 218 -22.46 -14.74 23.93
CA SER A 218 -23.15 -15.73 23.10
C SER A 218 -22.87 -15.56 21.61
N GLN A 219 -22.14 -14.52 21.22
CA GLN A 219 -21.87 -14.23 19.81
C GLN A 219 -20.87 -15.21 19.22
N LYS A 220 -21.09 -15.49 17.95
CA LYS A 220 -20.26 -16.40 17.16
C LYS A 220 -19.36 -15.58 16.26
N PHE A 221 -18.10 -15.98 16.10
CA PHE A 221 -17.09 -15.27 15.31
C PHE A 221 -16.33 -16.25 14.43
N ASP A 222 -15.84 -15.78 13.29
CA ASP A 222 -14.96 -16.55 12.40
C ASP A 222 -13.72 -15.74 12.01
N ILE A 223 -13.91 -14.46 11.62
CA ILE A 223 -12.83 -13.60 11.13
C ILE A 223 -12.81 -12.28 11.90
N LEU A 224 -11.62 -11.87 12.33
CA LEU A 224 -11.38 -10.58 12.97
C LEU A 224 -10.50 -9.69 12.09
N VAL A 225 -10.95 -8.47 11.84
CA VAL A 225 -10.16 -7.41 11.22
C VAL A 225 -9.90 -6.31 12.25
N THR A 226 -8.65 -5.93 12.48
CA THR A 226 -8.33 -4.96 13.54
C THR A 226 -7.00 -4.23 13.32
N THR A 227 -6.70 -3.30 14.24
CA THR A 227 -5.39 -2.64 14.33
C THR A 227 -4.63 -3.14 15.55
N PRO A 228 -3.27 -3.13 15.54
CA PRO A 228 -2.46 -3.68 16.63
C PRO A 228 -2.83 -3.15 18.01
N ASN A 229 -2.89 -1.83 18.19
CA ASN A 229 -3.16 -1.19 19.49
C ASN A 229 -4.46 -1.68 20.14
N ARG A 230 -5.52 -1.85 19.37
CA ARG A 230 -6.81 -2.30 19.90
C ARG A 230 -6.80 -3.74 20.31
N LEU A 231 -6.13 -4.57 19.51
CA LEU A 231 -6.01 -5.99 19.80
C LEU A 231 -5.17 -6.23 21.06
N ILE A 232 -4.03 -5.55 21.17
CA ILE A 232 -3.16 -5.62 22.35
C ILE A 232 -3.88 -5.17 23.61
N TYR A 233 -4.71 -4.12 23.54
CA TYR A 233 -5.51 -3.70 24.68
C TYR A 233 -6.43 -4.82 25.20
N LEU A 234 -7.07 -5.58 24.31
CA LEU A 234 -7.97 -6.68 24.70
C LEU A 234 -7.21 -7.95 25.14
N LEU A 235 -6.02 -8.19 24.57
CA LEU A 235 -5.16 -9.30 24.99
C LEU A 235 -4.53 -9.09 26.37
N LYS A 236 -4.30 -7.82 26.77
CA LYS A 236 -3.72 -7.46 28.07
C LYS A 236 -4.72 -7.34 29.22
N GLN A 237 -6.01 -7.54 28.95
CA GLN A 237 -7.01 -7.63 30.05
C GLN A 237 -6.78 -8.91 30.86
N ASP A 238 -7.16 -8.88 32.13
CA ASP A 238 -7.11 -10.04 33.01
C ASP A 238 -8.54 -10.38 33.51
N PRO A 239 -9.13 -11.50 33.06
CA PRO A 239 -8.66 -12.41 32.01
C PRO A 239 -8.70 -11.80 30.60
N PRO A 240 -7.90 -12.31 29.63
CA PRO A 240 -7.94 -11.86 28.24
C PRO A 240 -9.35 -11.93 27.66
N VAL A 241 -9.74 -10.86 26.96
CA VAL A 241 -11.09 -10.74 26.37
C VAL A 241 -11.21 -11.52 25.06
N ILE A 242 -10.11 -11.63 24.33
CA ILE A 242 -10.04 -12.28 23.03
C ILE A 242 -9.12 -13.49 23.11
N ASP A 243 -9.62 -14.61 22.59
CA ASP A 243 -8.86 -15.84 22.40
C ASP A 243 -8.42 -15.96 20.93
N LEU A 244 -7.11 -16.08 20.70
CA LEU A 244 -6.46 -16.24 19.40
C LEU A 244 -5.84 -17.63 19.21
N THR A 245 -6.05 -18.55 20.13
CA THR A 245 -5.47 -19.90 20.10
C THR A 245 -6.01 -20.77 18.95
N ARG A 246 -7.11 -20.37 18.33
CA ARG A 246 -7.76 -21.06 17.20
C ARG A 246 -7.48 -20.42 15.83
N VAL A 247 -6.62 -19.42 15.78
CA VAL A 247 -6.28 -18.74 14.52
C VAL A 247 -5.54 -19.67 13.58
N GLU A 248 -6.10 -19.90 12.40
CA GLU A 248 -5.54 -20.69 11.31
C GLU A 248 -4.79 -19.80 10.30
N TRP A 249 -5.25 -18.56 10.08
CA TRP A 249 -4.61 -17.58 9.24
C TRP A 249 -4.39 -16.25 9.97
N LEU A 250 -3.14 -15.79 9.98
CA LEU A 250 -2.76 -14.44 10.40
C LEU A 250 -2.26 -13.67 9.19
N VAL A 251 -3.00 -12.65 8.78
CA VAL A 251 -2.63 -11.75 7.69
C VAL A 251 -2.24 -10.39 8.22
N VAL A 252 -1.11 -9.87 7.76
CA VAL A 252 -0.58 -8.54 8.09
C VAL A 252 -0.56 -7.70 6.83
N ASP A 253 -1.47 -6.74 6.73
CA ASP A 253 -1.55 -5.82 5.60
C ASP A 253 -0.75 -4.54 5.86
N GLU A 254 -0.16 -3.96 4.81
CA GLU A 254 0.83 -2.87 4.89
C GLU A 254 1.94 -3.16 5.93
N SER A 255 2.54 -4.34 5.82
CA SER A 255 3.53 -4.86 6.77
C SER A 255 4.77 -3.96 6.90
N ASP A 256 5.19 -3.27 5.84
CA ASP A 256 6.28 -2.29 5.88
C ASP A 256 6.05 -1.18 6.90
N LYS A 257 4.77 -0.74 7.07
CA LYS A 257 4.40 0.23 8.10
C LYS A 257 4.41 -0.37 9.50
N LEU A 258 3.93 -1.58 9.62
CA LEU A 258 3.81 -2.25 10.92
C LEU A 258 5.18 -2.61 11.50
N PHE A 259 6.18 -2.85 10.66
CA PHE A 259 7.56 -3.12 11.05
C PHE A 259 8.45 -1.86 11.21
N GLU A 260 7.94 -0.65 10.95
CA GLU A 260 8.71 0.57 11.20
C GLU A 260 9.14 0.67 12.68
N ASP A 261 10.39 1.10 12.91
CA ASP A 261 10.93 1.37 14.23
C ASP A 261 10.40 2.69 14.81
N GLY A 262 10.33 2.78 16.16
CA GLY A 262 10.03 4.00 16.90
C GLY A 262 8.56 4.16 17.28
N LYS A 263 8.19 5.38 17.72
CA LYS A 263 6.85 5.70 18.25
C LYS A 263 5.72 5.49 17.23
N SER A 264 6.01 5.50 15.95
CA SER A 264 5.04 5.29 14.87
C SER A 264 4.95 3.84 14.37
N GLY A 265 5.85 2.96 14.80
CA GLY A 265 5.87 1.54 14.46
C GLY A 265 5.07 0.68 15.41
N PHE A 266 4.82 -0.55 15.02
CA PHE A 266 4.01 -1.52 15.76
C PHE A 266 4.73 -2.86 15.96
N ARG A 267 6.06 -2.88 15.84
CA ARG A 267 6.87 -4.10 15.85
C ARG A 267 6.67 -4.93 17.12
N ASP A 268 6.73 -4.29 18.30
CA ASP A 268 6.56 -4.98 19.58
C ASP A 268 5.13 -5.51 19.77
N GLN A 269 4.15 -4.77 19.27
CA GLN A 269 2.75 -5.18 19.29
C GLN A 269 2.50 -6.38 18.36
N LEU A 270 3.10 -6.38 17.16
CA LEU A 270 3.06 -7.53 16.27
C LEU A 270 3.67 -8.75 16.93
N ALA A 271 4.85 -8.64 17.55
CA ALA A 271 5.49 -9.75 18.25
C ALA A 271 4.54 -10.34 19.31
N SER A 272 3.87 -9.50 20.11
CA SER A 272 2.88 -9.96 21.10
C SER A 272 1.68 -10.67 20.45
N ILE A 273 1.20 -10.18 19.30
CA ILE A 273 0.10 -10.81 18.55
C ILE A 273 0.54 -12.17 17.98
N PHE A 274 1.75 -12.26 17.42
CA PHE A 274 2.30 -13.53 16.93
C PHE A 274 2.37 -14.57 18.05
N LEU A 275 2.83 -14.17 19.25
CA LEU A 275 2.90 -15.04 20.43
C LEU A 275 1.52 -15.46 20.94
N ALA A 276 0.48 -14.65 20.77
CA ALA A 276 -0.89 -14.99 21.16
C ALA A 276 -1.56 -16.00 20.19
N CYS A 277 -1.10 -16.08 18.93
CA CYS A 277 -1.61 -17.05 17.96
C CYS A 277 -0.88 -18.38 18.09
N THR A 278 -1.26 -19.20 19.07
CA THR A 278 -0.56 -20.45 19.46
C THR A 278 -1.03 -21.69 18.72
N SER A 279 -1.95 -21.57 17.77
CA SER A 279 -2.40 -22.71 16.96
C SER A 279 -1.24 -23.36 16.21
N HIS A 280 -1.11 -24.69 16.29
CA HIS A 280 -0.08 -25.44 15.56
C HIS A 280 -0.28 -25.43 14.03
N ILE A 281 -1.46 -25.07 13.56
CA ILE A 281 -1.79 -24.96 12.13
C ILE A 281 -1.75 -23.53 11.62
N VAL A 282 -1.38 -22.54 12.47
CA VAL A 282 -1.38 -21.14 12.04
C VAL A 282 -0.43 -20.91 10.87
N LYS A 283 -0.94 -20.26 9.83
CA LYS A 283 -0.18 -19.79 8.68
C LYS A 283 -0.20 -18.28 8.64
N ARG A 284 0.87 -17.69 8.15
CA ARG A 284 1.09 -16.26 8.17
C ARG A 284 1.30 -15.74 6.76
N ALA A 285 0.67 -14.61 6.44
CA ALA A 285 0.84 -13.93 5.17
C ALA A 285 1.01 -12.42 5.38
N LEU A 286 2.10 -11.86 4.88
CA LEU A 286 2.42 -10.45 4.98
C LEU A 286 2.30 -9.80 3.61
N PHE A 287 1.51 -8.74 3.52
CA PHE A 287 1.29 -7.97 2.31
C PHE A 287 1.82 -6.55 2.47
N SER A 288 2.50 -6.04 1.45
CA SER A 288 3.09 -4.71 1.46
C SER A 288 3.09 -4.08 0.06
N ALA A 289 3.25 -2.76 0.00
CA ALA A 289 3.55 -2.07 -1.25
C ALA A 289 5.07 -2.00 -1.53
N THR A 290 5.89 -2.16 -0.49
CA THR A 290 7.35 -2.08 -0.58
C THR A 290 8.02 -3.27 0.11
N PHE A 291 9.18 -3.66 -0.39
CA PHE A 291 10.06 -4.61 0.29
C PHE A 291 11.03 -3.84 1.20
N ALA A 292 10.78 -3.86 2.49
CA ALA A 292 11.76 -3.45 3.47
C ALA A 292 12.68 -4.64 3.78
N TYR A 293 14.00 -4.43 3.71
CA TYR A 293 14.99 -5.48 3.96
C TYR A 293 14.79 -6.13 5.34
N ASP A 294 14.52 -5.32 6.36
CA ASP A 294 14.32 -5.79 7.73
C ASP A 294 13.09 -6.72 7.83
N VAL A 295 12.02 -6.44 7.07
CA VAL A 295 10.82 -7.30 7.01
C VAL A 295 11.13 -8.62 6.32
N GLU A 296 11.85 -8.58 5.20
CA GLU A 296 12.23 -9.79 4.46
C GLU A 296 13.11 -10.72 5.33
N GLN A 297 14.10 -10.15 6.01
CA GLN A 297 14.96 -10.93 6.91
C GLN A 297 14.17 -11.51 8.09
N TRP A 298 13.28 -10.71 8.68
CA TRP A 298 12.43 -11.18 9.75
C TRP A 298 11.53 -12.36 9.28
N CYS A 299 10.92 -12.24 8.11
CA CYS A 299 10.10 -13.30 7.54
C CYS A 299 10.89 -14.59 7.31
N LYS A 300 12.10 -14.49 6.75
CA LYS A 300 12.97 -15.67 6.52
C LYS A 300 13.39 -16.37 7.81
N LEU A 301 13.48 -15.63 8.92
CA LEU A 301 13.89 -16.17 10.22
C LEU A 301 12.71 -16.73 11.03
N ASN A 302 11.50 -16.19 10.85
CA ASN A 302 10.37 -16.46 11.74
C ASN A 302 9.19 -17.16 11.04
N LEU A 303 9.19 -17.26 9.72
CA LEU A 303 8.16 -17.95 8.95
C LEU A 303 8.69 -19.29 8.43
N ASP A 304 7.79 -20.27 8.39
CA ASP A 304 8.12 -21.61 7.93
C ASP A 304 8.11 -21.68 6.40
N ASN A 305 9.27 -21.96 5.81
CA ASN A 305 9.45 -22.14 4.37
C ASN A 305 8.69 -21.09 3.54
N VAL A 306 8.94 -19.82 3.87
CA VAL A 306 8.22 -18.67 3.31
C VAL A 306 8.45 -18.51 1.80
N ILE A 307 7.38 -18.28 1.06
CA ILE A 307 7.42 -17.90 -0.34
C ILE A 307 7.38 -16.37 -0.44
N LEU A 308 8.32 -15.80 -1.21
CA LEU A 308 8.34 -14.37 -1.51
C LEU A 308 7.78 -14.16 -2.92
N VAL A 309 6.73 -13.32 -3.01
CA VAL A 309 6.11 -12.94 -4.28
C VAL A 309 6.25 -11.43 -4.46
N SER A 310 6.77 -10.98 -5.60
CA SER A 310 6.81 -9.54 -5.90
C SER A 310 6.36 -9.26 -7.33
N ILE A 311 5.59 -8.19 -7.50
CA ILE A 311 5.07 -7.74 -8.79
C ILE A 311 5.86 -6.51 -9.26
N GLY A 312 6.44 -6.63 -10.44
CA GLY A 312 7.28 -5.58 -11.03
C GLY A 312 8.63 -5.40 -10.34
N ALA A 313 9.24 -4.24 -10.51
CA ALA A 313 10.51 -3.90 -9.88
C ALA A 313 10.32 -3.66 -8.37
N ARG A 314 11.25 -4.15 -7.55
CA ARG A 314 11.19 -3.93 -6.09
C ARG A 314 11.29 -2.46 -5.74
N ASN A 315 10.39 -1.99 -4.88
CA ASN A 315 10.35 -0.60 -4.40
C ASN A 315 10.25 0.42 -5.55
N SER A 316 9.45 0.12 -6.56
CA SER A 316 9.10 1.03 -7.65
C SER A 316 7.71 1.63 -7.43
N ALA A 317 7.51 2.80 -7.99
CA ALA A 317 6.18 3.37 -8.17
C ALA A 317 5.41 2.63 -9.29
N ALA A 318 4.10 2.81 -9.32
CA ALA A 318 3.30 2.31 -10.44
C ALA A 318 3.68 3.06 -11.73
N GLU A 319 3.86 2.35 -12.83
CA GLU A 319 4.19 2.92 -14.15
C GLU A 319 3.06 3.82 -14.69
N THR A 320 1.85 3.70 -14.14
CA THR A 320 0.67 4.51 -14.49
C THR A 320 0.70 5.93 -13.90
N VAL A 321 1.70 6.27 -13.07
CA VAL A 321 1.82 7.57 -12.43
C VAL A 321 2.92 8.39 -13.09
N ASP A 322 2.54 9.49 -13.75
CA ASP A 322 3.48 10.51 -14.22
C ASP A 322 4.03 11.31 -13.04
N GLN A 323 5.36 11.33 -12.87
CA GLN A 323 6.02 11.82 -11.67
C GLN A 323 6.94 12.98 -12.00
N GLU A 324 6.72 14.13 -11.34
CA GLU A 324 7.46 15.37 -11.54
C GLU A 324 8.09 15.85 -10.23
N LEU A 325 9.37 16.25 -10.28
CA LEU A 325 10.05 16.98 -9.20
C LEU A 325 10.11 18.46 -9.55
N LEU A 326 9.53 19.31 -8.69
CA LEU A 326 9.51 20.76 -8.90
C LEU A 326 10.34 21.47 -7.82
N PHE A 327 11.43 22.11 -8.25
CA PHE A 327 12.23 22.95 -7.38
C PHE A 327 11.51 24.28 -7.11
N VAL A 328 11.31 24.60 -5.83
CA VAL A 328 10.55 25.79 -5.40
C VAL A 328 11.38 26.78 -4.58
N GLY A 329 12.68 26.54 -4.45
CA GLY A 329 13.62 27.39 -3.74
C GLY A 329 13.46 27.33 -2.22
N SER A 330 12.41 27.93 -1.68
CA SER A 330 12.15 28.08 -0.23
C SER A 330 10.76 27.63 0.18
N GLU A 331 10.45 27.68 1.47
CA GLU A 331 9.11 27.36 2.00
C GLU A 331 8.03 28.32 1.45
N THR A 332 8.34 29.60 1.28
CA THR A 332 7.42 30.56 0.63
C THR A 332 7.19 30.23 -0.84
N GLY A 333 8.19 29.71 -1.53
CA GLY A 333 8.08 29.25 -2.92
C GLY A 333 7.10 28.11 -3.11
N LYS A 334 6.90 27.25 -2.08
CA LYS A 334 5.90 26.17 -2.13
C LYS A 334 4.48 26.71 -2.29
N LEU A 335 4.14 27.77 -1.56
CA LEU A 335 2.81 28.37 -1.65
C LEU A 335 2.59 29.03 -3.02
N LEU A 336 3.61 29.71 -3.56
CA LEU A 336 3.56 30.27 -4.90
C LEU A 336 3.39 29.17 -5.96
N ALA A 337 4.17 28.10 -5.88
CA ALA A 337 4.05 26.95 -6.79
C ALA A 337 2.67 26.30 -6.70
N MET A 338 2.10 26.18 -5.50
CA MET A 338 0.73 25.69 -5.32
C MET A 338 -0.30 26.58 -6.00
N ARG A 339 -0.18 27.90 -5.85
CA ARG A 339 -1.03 28.89 -6.53
C ARG A 339 -0.90 28.81 -8.05
N ASP A 340 0.31 28.63 -8.56
CA ASP A 340 0.56 28.49 -9.99
C ASP A 340 -0.07 27.22 -10.56
N LEU A 341 -0.03 26.11 -9.83
CA LEU A 341 -0.74 24.87 -10.22
C LEU A 341 -2.25 25.09 -10.26
N VAL A 342 -2.81 25.80 -9.29
CA VAL A 342 -4.24 26.16 -9.27
C VAL A 342 -4.60 27.04 -10.47
N LYS A 343 -3.81 28.07 -10.78
CA LYS A 343 -4.03 28.97 -11.92
C LYS A 343 -3.93 28.26 -13.26
N LYS A 344 -2.98 27.31 -13.41
CA LYS A 344 -2.85 26.49 -14.62
C LYS A 344 -4.02 25.53 -14.80
N GLY A 345 -4.83 25.33 -13.76
CA GLY A 345 -5.89 24.35 -13.71
C GLY A 345 -5.37 22.94 -13.36
N PHE A 346 -6.09 22.26 -12.51
CA PHE A 346 -5.88 20.85 -12.22
C PHE A 346 -7.21 20.12 -12.28
N THR A 347 -7.17 18.82 -12.57
CA THR A 347 -8.37 17.99 -12.62
C THR A 347 -8.64 17.39 -11.25
N PRO A 348 -9.70 17.80 -10.53
CA PRO A 348 -10.10 17.15 -9.27
C PRO A 348 -10.46 15.67 -9.50
N PRO A 349 -10.35 14.83 -8.47
CA PRO A 349 -9.91 15.08 -7.09
C PRO A 349 -8.38 15.12 -6.93
N VAL A 350 -7.88 16.00 -6.05
CA VAL A 350 -6.45 16.18 -5.75
C VAL A 350 -6.15 15.88 -4.28
N LEU A 351 -5.08 15.13 -4.00
CA LEU A 351 -4.55 14.92 -2.65
C LEU A 351 -3.28 15.74 -2.44
N VAL A 352 -3.21 16.49 -1.34
CA VAL A 352 -2.03 17.29 -0.97
C VAL A 352 -1.45 16.76 0.33
N PHE A 353 -0.18 16.35 0.30
CA PHE A 353 0.52 15.82 1.45
C PHE A 353 1.39 16.87 2.14
N VAL A 354 1.20 17.00 3.46
CA VAL A 354 1.99 17.87 4.33
C VAL A 354 2.59 17.08 5.49
N GLN A 355 3.64 17.63 6.10
CA GLN A 355 4.41 16.94 7.14
C GLN A 355 3.72 16.89 8.49
N SER A 356 2.99 17.96 8.89
CA SER A 356 2.38 18.06 10.22
C SER A 356 0.91 18.52 10.18
N ILE A 357 0.23 18.37 11.31
CA ILE A 357 -1.16 18.78 11.46
C ILE A 357 -1.27 20.31 11.40
N GLU A 358 -0.32 21.03 12.00
CA GLU A 358 -0.26 22.49 12.00
C GLU A 358 -0.15 23.01 10.57
N ARG A 359 0.77 22.45 9.78
CA ARG A 359 0.93 22.79 8.37
C ARG A 359 -0.30 22.46 7.54
N ALA A 360 -1.01 21.38 7.85
CA ALA A 360 -2.26 21.05 7.18
C ALA A 360 -3.33 22.12 7.44
N LYS A 361 -3.45 22.61 8.69
CA LYS A 361 -4.37 23.68 9.05
C LYS A 361 -3.97 25.02 8.40
N GLU A 362 -2.69 25.34 8.36
CA GLU A 362 -2.17 26.54 7.73
C GLU A 362 -2.43 26.57 6.23
N LEU A 363 -2.07 25.49 5.51
CA LEU A 363 -2.32 25.38 4.09
C LEU A 363 -3.82 25.41 3.76
N PHE A 364 -4.65 24.80 4.59
CA PHE A 364 -6.10 24.84 4.46
C PHE A 364 -6.62 26.29 4.48
N HIS A 365 -6.17 27.10 5.42
CA HIS A 365 -6.56 28.50 5.49
C HIS A 365 -6.12 29.30 4.26
N GLU A 366 -4.89 29.08 3.76
CA GLU A 366 -4.41 29.79 2.58
C GLU A 366 -5.21 29.39 1.32
N LEU A 367 -5.55 28.12 1.12
CA LEU A 367 -6.29 27.67 -0.04
C LEU A 367 -7.78 28.06 -0.02
N ILE A 368 -8.40 28.16 1.15
CA ILE A 368 -9.77 28.70 1.26
C ILE A 368 -9.83 30.15 0.80
N TYR A 369 -8.84 30.97 1.14
CA TYR A 369 -8.79 32.37 0.66
C TYR A 369 -8.67 32.48 -0.85
N GLU A 370 -8.13 31.45 -1.51
CA GLU A 370 -8.09 31.35 -2.98
C GLU A 370 -9.39 30.84 -3.61
N GLY A 371 -10.43 30.60 -2.81
CA GLY A 371 -11.74 30.14 -3.30
C GLY A 371 -11.80 28.67 -3.72
N ILE A 372 -10.86 27.84 -3.28
CA ILE A 372 -10.78 26.41 -3.64
C ILE A 372 -11.65 25.60 -2.69
N ASN A 373 -12.41 24.64 -3.21
CA ASN A 373 -13.15 23.66 -2.41
C ASN A 373 -12.18 22.67 -1.76
N VAL A 374 -11.65 23.04 -0.60
CA VAL A 374 -10.63 22.30 0.15
C VAL A 374 -11.14 21.84 1.51
N ASP A 375 -10.70 20.67 1.98
CA ASP A 375 -10.81 20.24 3.37
C ASP A 375 -9.53 19.56 3.81
N VAL A 376 -9.43 19.26 5.10
CA VAL A 376 -8.24 18.68 5.71
C VAL A 376 -8.60 17.42 6.50
N ILE A 377 -7.71 16.40 6.45
CA ILE A 377 -7.84 15.20 7.25
C ILE A 377 -6.57 14.97 8.08
N HIS A 378 -6.70 14.87 9.40
CA HIS A 378 -5.60 14.66 10.35
C HIS A 378 -6.05 13.91 11.60
N ALA A 379 -5.10 13.49 12.44
CA ALA A 379 -5.35 12.65 13.62
C ALA A 379 -6.26 13.30 14.68
N ASP A 380 -6.24 14.64 14.80
CA ASP A 380 -7.07 15.37 15.78
C ASP A 380 -8.57 15.38 15.42
N LYS A 381 -8.95 15.08 14.17
CA LYS A 381 -10.35 14.93 13.79
C LYS A 381 -10.90 13.62 14.37
N THR A 382 -12.15 13.66 14.86
CA THR A 382 -12.85 12.45 15.29
C THR A 382 -13.04 11.48 14.13
N GLN A 383 -13.29 10.20 14.42
CA GLN A 383 -13.51 9.20 13.35
C GLN A 383 -14.67 9.60 12.44
N GLN A 384 -15.79 10.05 13.03
CA GLN A 384 -16.96 10.49 12.27
C GLN A 384 -16.65 11.68 11.35
N GLN A 385 -15.89 12.65 11.83
CA GLN A 385 -15.44 13.78 11.01
C GLN A 385 -14.57 13.32 9.84
N ARG A 386 -13.64 12.37 10.07
CA ARG A 386 -12.81 11.80 9.01
C ARG A 386 -13.63 11.05 7.98
N ASP A 387 -14.59 10.24 8.41
CA ASP A 387 -15.49 9.49 7.52
C ASP A 387 -16.34 10.44 6.67
N ASN A 388 -16.85 11.53 7.26
CA ASN A 388 -17.61 12.56 6.54
C ASN A 388 -16.75 13.28 5.48
N VAL A 389 -15.51 13.64 5.81
CA VAL A 389 -14.58 14.27 4.88
C VAL A 389 -14.26 13.34 3.71
N VAL A 390 -13.95 12.07 3.99
CA VAL A 390 -13.69 11.06 2.95
C VAL A 390 -14.91 10.85 2.06
N HIS A 391 -16.11 10.79 2.65
CA HIS A 391 -17.35 10.69 1.90
C HIS A 391 -17.57 11.89 0.98
N SER A 392 -17.39 13.11 1.49
CA SER A 392 -17.54 14.36 0.74
C SER A 392 -16.52 14.47 -0.39
N PHE A 393 -15.28 14.03 -0.16
CA PHE A 393 -14.23 13.98 -1.17
C PHE A 393 -14.58 12.98 -2.29
N ARG A 394 -15.05 11.78 -1.95
CA ARG A 394 -15.50 10.77 -2.93
C ARG A 394 -16.73 11.22 -3.72
N ALA A 395 -17.60 12.01 -3.11
CA ALA A 395 -18.79 12.57 -3.75
C ALA A 395 -18.47 13.80 -4.65
N GLY A 396 -17.18 14.20 -4.75
CA GLY A 396 -16.76 15.36 -5.57
C GLY A 396 -17.10 16.72 -4.98
N LYS A 397 -17.62 16.79 -3.74
CA LYS A 397 -17.91 18.04 -3.04
C LYS A 397 -16.64 18.78 -2.60
N ILE A 398 -15.56 18.05 -2.36
CA ILE A 398 -14.24 18.55 -2.02
C ILE A 398 -13.32 18.25 -3.21
N TRP A 399 -12.63 19.28 -3.73
CA TRP A 399 -11.73 19.16 -4.86
C TRP A 399 -10.31 18.84 -4.44
N VAL A 400 -9.88 19.45 -3.34
CA VAL A 400 -8.53 19.30 -2.78
C VAL A 400 -8.63 18.80 -1.34
N LEU A 401 -8.01 17.69 -1.05
CA LEU A 401 -7.93 17.15 0.30
C LEU A 401 -6.50 17.20 0.81
N ILE A 402 -6.26 18.01 1.85
CA ILE A 402 -4.97 18.10 2.51
C ILE A 402 -4.90 17.00 3.58
N CYS A 403 -3.81 16.23 3.59
CA CYS A 403 -3.65 15.11 4.50
C CYS A 403 -2.20 14.96 5.01
N THR A 404 -2.08 14.40 6.22
CA THR A 404 -0.79 13.92 6.73
C THR A 404 -0.54 12.49 6.26
N ALA A 405 0.73 12.13 6.10
CA ALA A 405 1.14 10.84 5.51
C ALA A 405 0.53 9.60 6.20
N LEU A 406 0.37 9.63 7.52
CA LEU A 406 -0.16 8.49 8.28
C LEU A 406 -1.60 8.16 7.90
N LEU A 407 -2.45 9.17 7.75
CA LEU A 407 -3.89 8.95 7.49
C LEU A 407 -4.19 8.64 6.03
N ALA A 408 -3.33 9.06 5.11
CA ALA A 408 -3.51 8.72 3.70
C ALA A 408 -3.13 7.28 3.37
N ARG A 409 -2.43 6.57 4.27
CA ARG A 409 -2.19 5.13 4.11
C ARG A 409 -3.49 4.37 4.33
N GLY A 410 -3.75 3.42 3.45
CA GLY A 410 -4.91 2.53 3.55
C GLY A 410 -6.27 3.10 3.18
N ILE A 411 -6.45 4.41 3.08
CA ILE A 411 -7.70 4.94 2.55
C ILE A 411 -7.72 4.76 1.04
N ASP A 412 -8.75 4.06 0.54
CA ASP A 412 -8.99 3.98 -0.89
C ASP A 412 -9.71 5.25 -1.35
N PHE A 413 -8.92 6.20 -1.80
CA PHE A 413 -9.41 7.36 -2.52
C PHE A 413 -9.58 6.95 -3.98
N LYS A 414 -10.79 6.53 -4.37
CA LYS A 414 -11.08 6.22 -5.77
C LYS A 414 -11.02 7.47 -6.63
N GLY A 415 -10.44 7.33 -7.82
CA GLY A 415 -10.47 8.38 -8.84
C GLY A 415 -9.60 9.60 -8.55
N VAL A 416 -8.57 9.50 -7.72
CA VAL A 416 -7.62 10.61 -7.51
C VAL A 416 -6.79 10.82 -8.77
N ASN A 417 -6.91 12.01 -9.37
CA ASN A 417 -6.23 12.36 -10.61
C ASN A 417 -4.81 12.90 -10.35
N MET A 418 -4.62 13.63 -9.24
CA MET A 418 -3.33 14.22 -8.91
C MET A 418 -2.98 14.08 -7.43
N VAL A 419 -1.71 13.81 -7.18
CA VAL A 419 -1.09 13.87 -5.85
C VAL A 419 -0.05 14.97 -5.83
N ILE A 420 -0.11 15.87 -4.84
CA ILE A 420 0.88 16.92 -4.61
C ILE A 420 1.58 16.63 -3.29
N ASN A 421 2.88 16.35 -3.33
CA ASN A 421 3.72 16.35 -2.14
C ASN A 421 4.16 17.79 -1.88
N TYR A 422 3.35 18.54 -1.14
CA TYR A 422 3.67 19.91 -0.72
C TYR A 422 4.90 19.93 0.19
N ASP A 423 4.96 18.99 1.14
CA ASP A 423 6.15 18.71 1.91
C ASP A 423 6.82 17.43 1.42
N PHE A 424 8.13 17.52 1.20
CA PHE A 424 8.93 16.41 0.70
C PHE A 424 8.83 15.18 1.64
N PRO A 425 8.66 13.96 1.11
CA PRO A 425 8.54 12.75 1.93
C PRO A 425 9.86 12.42 2.64
N THR A 426 9.78 11.87 3.85
CA THR A 426 10.94 11.53 4.67
C THR A 426 11.70 10.29 4.19
N SER A 427 11.08 9.51 3.31
CA SER A 427 11.66 8.29 2.74
C SER A 427 11.07 7.94 1.37
N ALA A 428 11.82 7.13 0.60
CA ALA A 428 11.32 6.57 -0.65
C ALA A 428 10.06 5.70 -0.47
N VAL A 429 9.97 4.99 0.65
CA VAL A 429 8.79 4.19 1.01
C VAL A 429 7.55 5.08 1.18
N GLU A 430 7.69 6.15 1.94
CA GLU A 430 6.63 7.14 2.12
C GLU A 430 6.22 7.78 0.79
N TYR A 431 7.19 8.11 -0.07
CA TYR A 431 6.94 8.61 -1.42
C TYR A 431 6.04 7.66 -2.23
N ILE A 432 6.40 6.37 -2.31
CA ILE A 432 5.65 5.35 -3.03
C ILE A 432 4.20 5.25 -2.50
N HIS A 433 4.02 5.26 -1.18
CA HIS A 433 2.70 5.20 -0.57
C HIS A 433 1.84 6.44 -0.85
N ARG A 434 2.44 7.63 -0.89
CA ARG A 434 1.74 8.88 -1.18
C ARG A 434 1.28 8.90 -2.63
N ILE A 435 2.19 8.71 -3.59
CA ILE A 435 1.86 8.77 -5.01
C ILE A 435 0.98 7.61 -5.47
N GLY A 436 1.08 6.44 -4.80
CA GLY A 436 0.17 5.30 -5.04
C GLY A 436 -1.29 5.57 -4.64
N ARG A 437 -1.69 6.79 -4.29
CA ARG A 437 -3.10 7.19 -4.16
C ARG A 437 -3.72 7.53 -5.51
N THR A 438 -2.91 7.87 -6.52
CA THR A 438 -3.34 8.04 -7.92
C THR A 438 -2.86 6.88 -8.80
N GLY A 439 -3.24 6.85 -10.05
CA GLY A 439 -2.82 5.81 -11.01
C GLY A 439 -3.35 4.41 -10.72
N ARG A 440 -4.55 4.28 -10.14
CA ARG A 440 -5.16 3.00 -9.72
C ARG A 440 -6.10 2.42 -10.75
N ALA A 441 -6.25 1.09 -10.71
CA ALA A 441 -7.21 0.35 -11.56
C ALA A 441 -7.06 0.64 -13.06
N GLY A 442 -5.81 0.80 -13.53
CA GLY A 442 -5.52 1.06 -14.95
C GLY A 442 -5.66 2.53 -15.39
N HIS A 443 -6.11 3.44 -14.51
CA HIS A 443 -6.14 4.86 -14.81
C HIS A 443 -4.74 5.48 -14.67
N THR A 444 -4.43 6.45 -15.51
CA THR A 444 -3.23 7.28 -15.37
C THR A 444 -3.43 8.34 -14.30
N GLY A 445 -2.36 8.73 -13.61
CA GLY A 445 -2.38 9.76 -12.60
C GLY A 445 -1.14 10.64 -12.66
N LYS A 446 -1.19 11.82 -12.04
CA LYS A 446 -0.05 12.74 -11.94
C LYS A 446 0.39 12.92 -10.49
N ALA A 447 1.70 12.93 -10.26
CA ALA A 447 2.29 13.23 -8.96
C ALA A 447 3.32 14.35 -9.09
N VAL A 448 3.10 15.47 -8.40
CA VAL A 448 4.02 16.60 -8.35
C VAL A 448 4.62 16.69 -6.96
N THR A 449 5.94 16.73 -6.86
CA THR A 449 6.65 16.80 -5.59
C THR A 449 7.49 18.04 -5.50
N PHE A 450 7.12 18.95 -4.56
CA PHE A 450 7.89 20.15 -4.29
C PHE A 450 9.13 19.82 -3.46
N PHE A 451 10.25 20.45 -3.78
CA PHE A 451 11.46 20.35 -2.98
C PHE A 451 12.19 21.68 -2.87
N THR A 452 12.84 21.88 -1.74
CA THR A 452 13.67 23.04 -1.41
C THR A 452 15.14 22.63 -1.29
N GLU A 453 16.02 23.59 -1.04
CA GLU A 453 17.42 23.36 -0.73
C GLU A 453 17.61 22.36 0.45
N ASP A 454 16.78 22.47 1.49
CA ASP A 454 16.86 21.64 2.68
C ASP A 454 16.51 20.16 2.42
N ASP A 455 15.78 19.89 1.34
CA ASP A 455 15.39 18.53 0.95
C ASP A 455 16.48 17.76 0.19
N LYS A 456 17.61 18.40 -0.16
CA LYS A 456 18.73 17.78 -0.88
C LYS A 456 19.15 16.40 -0.36
N PRO A 457 19.25 16.19 0.97
CA PRO A 457 19.63 14.89 1.51
C PRO A 457 18.69 13.73 1.14
N LEU A 458 17.41 14.01 0.95
CA LEU A 458 16.38 13.01 0.67
C LEU A 458 16.14 12.80 -0.83
N LEU A 459 16.50 13.78 -1.67
CA LEU A 459 16.21 13.82 -3.10
C LEU A 459 16.68 12.56 -3.84
N ARG A 460 17.93 12.13 -3.63
CA ARG A 460 18.50 10.99 -4.35
C ARG A 460 17.69 9.71 -4.17
N SER A 461 17.11 9.50 -3.00
CA SER A 461 16.32 8.29 -2.72
C SER A 461 14.98 8.28 -3.46
N VAL A 462 14.35 9.44 -3.60
CA VAL A 462 13.08 9.62 -4.34
C VAL A 462 13.36 9.61 -5.84
N ALA A 463 14.40 10.30 -6.31
CA ALA A 463 14.82 10.32 -7.70
C ALA A 463 15.04 8.91 -8.27
N ASN A 464 15.68 8.02 -7.49
CA ASN A 464 15.86 6.62 -7.90
C ASN A 464 14.52 5.87 -8.08
N VAL A 465 13.46 6.21 -7.34
CA VAL A 465 12.13 5.61 -7.52
C VAL A 465 11.49 6.11 -8.80
N ILE A 466 11.61 7.42 -9.07
CA ILE A 466 11.08 8.07 -10.26
C ILE A 466 11.74 7.51 -11.53
N GLU A 467 13.08 7.41 -11.52
CA GLU A 467 13.87 6.87 -12.63
C GLU A 467 13.52 5.40 -12.92
N ARG A 468 13.32 4.57 -11.88
CA ARG A 468 12.90 3.17 -12.03
C ARG A 468 11.49 3.00 -12.59
N ALA A 469 10.63 4.00 -12.41
CA ALA A 469 9.29 4.03 -13.00
C ALA A 469 9.31 4.55 -14.45
N GLY A 470 10.49 4.91 -14.99
CA GLY A 470 10.65 5.43 -16.36
C GLY A 470 10.36 6.91 -16.52
N CYS A 471 10.14 7.65 -15.42
CA CYS A 471 9.91 9.09 -15.47
C CYS A 471 11.23 9.88 -15.50
N PRO A 472 11.26 11.05 -16.15
CA PRO A 472 12.48 11.86 -16.27
C PRO A 472 12.89 12.44 -14.91
N VAL A 473 14.19 12.41 -14.65
CA VAL A 473 14.80 13.03 -13.45
C VAL A 473 15.88 13.99 -13.93
N PRO A 474 15.90 15.25 -13.44
CA PRO A 474 16.95 16.20 -13.77
C PRO A 474 18.36 15.64 -13.43
N ASP A 475 19.31 15.79 -14.34
CA ASP A 475 20.63 15.17 -14.22
C ASP A 475 21.40 15.65 -12.97
N TYR A 476 21.26 16.92 -12.59
CA TYR A 476 21.92 17.45 -11.39
C TYR A 476 21.51 16.72 -10.11
N ILE A 477 20.28 16.13 -10.05
CA ILE A 477 19.82 15.34 -8.90
C ILE A 477 20.52 13.98 -8.86
N LYS A 478 20.87 13.43 -10.01
CA LYS A 478 21.57 12.13 -10.12
C LYS A 478 22.96 12.15 -9.50
N HIS A 479 23.58 13.32 -9.44
CA HIS A 479 24.93 13.51 -8.88
C HIS A 479 24.96 13.67 -7.35
N PHE A 480 23.79 13.83 -6.68
CA PHE A 480 23.76 13.92 -5.22
C PHE A 480 24.17 12.61 -4.55
N HIS A 481 24.96 12.73 -3.49
CA HIS A 481 25.40 11.57 -2.72
C HIS A 481 24.23 10.86 -2.02
N LYS A 482 24.30 9.53 -1.96
CA LYS A 482 23.34 8.74 -1.18
C LYS A 482 23.63 8.93 0.30
N LEU A 483 22.59 9.23 1.08
CA LEU A 483 22.70 9.24 2.54
C LEU A 483 23.05 7.85 3.08
N GLN A 484 23.91 7.82 4.09
CA GLN A 484 24.19 6.61 4.87
C GLN A 484 22.96 6.16 5.66
N SER A 485 22.86 4.84 5.92
CA SER A 485 21.70 4.27 6.62
C SER A 485 21.43 4.91 8.00
N LYS A 486 22.50 5.24 8.75
CA LYS A 486 22.39 5.92 10.04
C LYS A 486 21.76 7.32 9.93
N GLN A 487 22.15 8.10 8.92
CA GLN A 487 21.62 9.44 8.66
C GLN A 487 20.16 9.37 8.21
N LYS A 488 19.80 8.40 7.35
CA LYS A 488 18.40 8.15 6.96
C LYS A 488 17.52 7.83 8.17
N LYS A 489 17.95 6.92 9.05
CA LYS A 489 17.21 6.59 10.28
C LYS A 489 17.05 7.81 11.19
N LYS A 490 18.05 8.69 11.28
CA LYS A 490 17.97 9.94 12.06
C LYS A 490 16.92 10.90 11.49
N LEU A 491 16.90 11.12 10.16
CA LEU A 491 15.93 11.99 9.49
C LEU A 491 14.48 11.45 9.56
N ILE A 492 14.29 10.14 9.54
CA ILE A 492 12.96 9.54 9.74
C ILE A 492 12.48 9.77 11.18
N LYS A 493 13.38 9.63 12.19
CA LYS A 493 13.03 9.84 13.60
C LYS A 493 12.81 11.31 13.96
N LYS A 494 13.61 12.20 13.39
CA LYS A 494 13.52 13.65 13.57
C LYS A 494 13.49 14.28 12.17
N PRO A 495 12.28 14.43 11.58
CA PRO A 495 12.11 15.11 10.29
C PRO A 495 12.61 16.55 10.33
N LEU A 496 12.90 17.10 9.17
CA LEU A 496 13.30 18.50 9.02
C LEU A 496 12.23 19.41 9.61
N GLU A 497 12.64 20.35 10.45
CA GLU A 497 11.76 21.41 10.93
C GLU A 497 11.47 22.37 9.78
N ARG A 498 10.20 22.68 9.55
CA ARG A 498 9.78 23.53 8.43
C ARG A 498 9.14 24.80 8.98
N GLU A 499 9.36 25.88 8.27
CA GLU A 499 8.74 27.16 8.56
C GLU A 499 7.21 27.11 8.40
N HIS A 500 6.52 28.06 9.00
CA HIS A 500 5.07 28.18 8.90
C HIS A 500 4.61 28.55 7.48
N ILE A 501 3.48 27.98 7.05
CA ILE A 501 2.84 28.33 5.78
C ILE A 501 1.96 29.55 5.98
N ARG A 502 2.46 30.77 5.72
CA ARG A 502 1.70 32.01 5.92
C ARG A 502 2.18 33.11 4.99
N THR A 503 1.22 33.90 4.50
CA THR A 503 1.47 35.17 3.83
C THR A 503 1.52 36.33 4.81
N THR A 504 0.95 36.16 6.03
CA THR A 504 0.92 37.21 7.06
C THR A 504 2.20 37.16 7.90
N PRO A 505 2.95 38.27 8.03
CA PRO A 505 4.15 38.32 8.85
C PRO A 505 3.90 37.86 10.29
N GLN A 506 4.83 37.08 10.86
CA GLN A 506 4.70 36.49 12.20
C GLN A 506 4.45 37.54 13.29
N TYR A 507 5.07 38.70 13.17
CA TYR A 507 4.87 39.85 14.05
C TYR A 507 3.39 40.29 14.15
N LEU A 508 2.68 40.37 13.04
CA LEU A 508 1.26 40.75 13.02
C LEU A 508 0.38 39.71 13.69
N LEU A 509 0.73 38.42 13.55
CA LEU A 509 0.03 37.32 14.21
C LEU A 509 0.25 37.29 15.71
N GLU A 510 1.48 37.55 16.16
CA GLU A 510 1.78 37.68 17.60
C GLU A 510 1.06 38.86 18.20
N LYS A 511 1.01 40.00 17.51
CA LYS A 511 0.24 41.17 17.91
C LYS A 511 -1.25 40.86 18.00
N ALA A 512 -1.82 40.15 17.04
CA ALA A 512 -3.21 39.72 17.07
C ALA A 512 -3.50 38.71 18.18
N LYS A 513 -2.59 37.76 18.45
CA LYS A 513 -2.68 36.84 19.58
C LYS A 513 -2.63 37.55 20.93
N LYS A 514 -1.71 38.51 21.11
CA LYS A 514 -1.63 39.35 22.33
C LYS A 514 -2.93 40.11 22.52
N LYS A 515 -3.45 40.75 21.43
CA LYS A 515 -4.74 41.47 21.48
C LYS A 515 -5.91 40.56 21.89
N LYS A 516 -6.01 39.34 21.30
CA LYS A 516 -7.05 38.37 21.69
C LYS A 516 -6.92 37.92 23.14
N LYS A 517 -5.71 37.68 23.65
CA LYS A 517 -5.47 37.32 25.05
C LYS A 517 -5.91 38.43 26.00
N ILE A 518 -5.61 39.70 25.69
CA ILE A 518 -6.04 40.87 26.44
C ILE A 518 -7.56 41.00 26.47
N ILE A 519 -8.22 40.85 25.32
CA ILE A 519 -9.68 40.88 25.22
C ILE A 519 -10.32 39.76 26.05
N GLN A 520 -9.79 38.53 25.95
CA GLN A 520 -10.30 37.40 26.75
C GLN A 520 -10.08 37.60 28.25
N LYS A 521 -8.96 38.19 28.64
CA LYS A 521 -8.70 38.53 30.04
C LYS A 521 -9.71 39.57 30.56
N ASN A 522 -9.93 40.64 29.78
CA ASN A 522 -10.90 41.69 30.11
C ASN A 522 -12.34 41.15 30.21
N ILE A 523 -12.73 40.23 29.29
CA ILE A 523 -14.05 39.57 29.35
C ILE A 523 -14.18 38.71 30.60
N LYS A 524 -13.12 37.96 30.97
CA LYS A 524 -13.13 37.15 32.21
C LYS A 524 -13.21 38.01 33.46
N GLU A 525 -12.45 39.10 33.52
CA GLU A 525 -12.45 40.05 34.61
C GLU A 525 -13.83 40.76 34.76
N LYS A 526 -14.45 41.11 33.59
CA LYS A 526 -15.79 41.71 33.61
C LYS A 526 -16.86 40.74 34.11
N LYS A 527 -16.83 39.48 33.66
CA LYS A 527 -17.72 38.42 34.18
C LYS A 527 -17.48 38.10 35.66
N ALA A 528 -16.22 38.14 36.11
CA ALA A 528 -15.90 37.95 37.54
C ALA A 528 -16.35 39.12 38.42
N LYS A 529 -16.34 40.35 37.90
CA LYS A 529 -16.90 41.54 38.61
C LYS A 529 -18.43 41.49 38.64
N GLU A 530 -19.07 41.13 37.55
CA GLU A 530 -20.53 40.95 37.49
C GLU A 530 -21.02 39.83 38.43
N ALA A 531 -20.27 38.70 38.55
CA ALA A 531 -20.58 37.63 39.48
C ALA A 531 -20.37 38.01 40.96
N LYS A 532 -19.47 38.95 41.27
CA LYS A 532 -19.28 39.45 42.64
C LYS A 532 -20.33 40.48 43.03
N ASN A 533 -20.96 41.19 42.10
CA ASN A 533 -22.01 42.18 42.38
C ASN A 533 -23.42 41.56 42.51
N VAL A 534 -23.57 40.27 42.28
CA VAL A 534 -24.78 39.50 42.57
C VAL A 534 -24.56 38.81 43.92
N SER A 535 -24.52 39.57 45.02
CA SER A 535 -24.59 39.04 46.39
C SER A 535 -26.03 38.69 46.72
N PRO A 536 -26.28 37.60 47.47
CA PRO A 536 -27.64 37.18 47.80
C PRO A 536 -28.29 38.16 48.77
N LEU A 537 -29.51 38.56 48.51
CA LEU A 537 -30.44 39.17 49.44
C LEU A 537 -30.54 38.27 50.67
N GLN A 538 -30.19 38.82 51.84
CA GLN A 538 -30.38 38.21 53.15
C GLN A 538 -31.86 37.86 53.29
N THR A 539 -32.18 36.60 53.43
CA THR A 539 -33.45 36.16 54.00
C THR A 539 -33.41 36.45 55.50
N ALA A 540 -34.23 37.41 55.96
CA ALA A 540 -34.48 37.65 57.39
C ALA A 540 -35.23 36.45 58.00
N PRO A 541 -35.00 36.04 59.22
CA PRO A 541 -35.77 35.02 59.90
C PRO A 541 -37.08 35.65 60.37
N GLU A 542 -38.23 35.16 59.99
CA GLU A 542 -39.49 35.37 60.67
C GLU A 542 -39.52 34.54 61.94
N SER A 543 -39.78 35.25 63.07
CA SER A 543 -40.04 34.76 64.40
C SER A 543 -41.33 33.95 64.45
#